data_bcb68ac317d58a67a09f2e1fdf90f072
#
_entry.id   bcb68ac317d58a67a09f2e1fdf90f072
#
_cell.length_a   1.000
_cell.length_b   1.000
_cell.length_c   1.000
_cell.angle_alpha   90.00
_cell.angle_beta   90.00
_cell.angle_gamma   90.00
#
_symmetry.space_group_name_H-M   'P 1'
#
loop_
_entity.id
_entity.type
_entity.pdbx_description
1 polymer ?
#
loop_
_entity_poly.entity_id
_entity_poly.type
_entity_poly.pdbx_seq_one_letter_code
_entity_poly.pdbx_strand_id
1 'polypeptide(L)'
;RDRLRSRGLGDVYKRQVITFISKKEGLPDDHLFPIFKGIRFYNHGPHIHEYLQEFRRDVLENYDCMTIAEAPLVTPQRALDYIEESDTNEIDMMIQFQCMCADCFFTDYMPRSFSLKRLRRAFSSWQTQLDGRGWNALYLENHDHPRVISRYGSEQYRVESGKMLAVSYLFLKGTPFIYQGQEFGMTNWRPESTSMYEDVQTRNQHPDWPEEKRLALYHRASRDSARTPVQWTDGEHAGFTTGTPWFYVNENYKDINVEQALHDPDSILNFYKKAIALRKSLPVVRDGSYQEYYRGSDKLYVYARETKEQKLLVICSFTDKPVRFQAPYNFSLGDMKLLLTNYDGTREENSFLTRPYEARVYLYE
;
A
#
# COMPACT_ATOMS: atom_id res chain seq x y z
N ARG A 1 16.25 -27.08 -4.71
CA ARG A 1 17.57 -26.47 -4.40
C ARG A 1 17.88 -25.30 -5.32
N ASP A 2 17.61 -25.39 -6.61
CA ASP A 2 17.93 -24.30 -7.58
C ASP A 2 17.00 -23.10 -7.47
N ARG A 3 15.85 -23.25 -6.87
CA ARG A 3 14.90 -22.16 -6.62
C ARG A 3 15.37 -21.15 -5.56
N LEU A 4 16.36 -21.50 -4.77
CA LEU A 4 16.93 -20.61 -3.75
C LEU A 4 17.92 -19.59 -4.34
N ARG A 5 18.42 -19.83 -5.57
CA ARG A 5 19.42 -18.97 -6.20
C ARG A 5 18.83 -17.76 -6.96
N SER A 6 17.57 -17.85 -7.37
CA SER A 6 16.92 -16.80 -8.18
C SER A 6 16.07 -15.82 -7.37
N ARG A 7 15.95 -16.04 -6.06
CA ARG A 7 15.08 -15.24 -5.21
C ARG A 7 15.89 -14.67 -4.07
N GLY A 8 15.71 -13.39 -3.80
CA GLY A 8 16.42 -12.70 -2.74
C GLY A 8 16.19 -13.35 -1.35
N LEU A 9 17.05 -13.02 -0.42
CA LEU A 9 16.99 -13.51 0.98
C LEU A 9 15.60 -13.37 1.61
N GLY A 10 14.85 -12.33 1.25
CA GLY A 10 13.47 -12.10 1.71
C GLY A 10 12.50 -13.22 1.38
N ASP A 11 12.63 -13.84 0.21
CA ASP A 11 11.78 -14.97 -0.20
C ASP A 11 12.12 -16.26 0.55
N VAL A 12 13.40 -16.47 0.85
CA VAL A 12 13.86 -17.60 1.67
C VAL A 12 13.33 -17.46 3.08
N TYR A 13 13.43 -16.28 3.63
CA TYR A 13 12.96 -15.91 4.95
C TYR A 13 11.44 -16.08 5.12
N LYS A 14 10.67 -15.54 4.20
CA LYS A 14 9.20 -15.67 4.15
C LYS A 14 8.76 -17.14 4.15
N ARG A 15 9.43 -18.00 3.41
CA ARG A 15 9.13 -19.44 3.38
C ARG A 15 9.50 -20.16 4.67
N GLN A 16 10.58 -19.76 5.30
CA GLN A 16 10.98 -20.34 6.57
C GLN A 16 9.97 -20.06 7.66
N VAL A 17 9.48 -18.83 7.77
CA VAL A 17 8.45 -18.47 8.75
C VAL A 17 7.17 -19.30 8.57
N ILE A 18 6.74 -19.55 7.36
CA ILE A 18 5.59 -20.42 7.06
C ILE A 18 5.90 -21.90 7.34
N THR A 19 7.13 -22.33 7.12
CA THR A 19 7.53 -23.76 7.22
C THR A 19 7.70 -24.24 8.66
N PHE A 20 8.08 -23.35 9.58
CA PHE A 20 8.35 -23.72 10.99
C PHE A 20 7.12 -24.17 11.76
N ILE A 21 5.92 -23.95 11.24
CA ILE A 21 4.69 -24.07 11.99
C ILE A 21 4.00 -25.42 11.82
N SER A 22 4.26 -26.19 10.76
CA SER A 22 3.39 -27.30 10.39
C SER A 22 4.07 -28.64 10.22
N LYS A 23 5.12 -28.96 10.97
CA LYS A 23 5.76 -30.28 10.89
C LYS A 23 5.10 -31.39 11.74
N LYS A 24 3.95 -31.14 12.32
CA LYS A 24 3.24 -32.15 13.09
C LYS A 24 2.19 -32.81 12.19
N GLU A 25 2.37 -34.07 11.86
CA GLU A 25 1.35 -34.89 11.20
C GLU A 25 0.11 -35.00 12.11
N GLY A 26 -1.07 -35.05 11.51
CA GLY A 26 -2.33 -35.28 12.23
C GLY A 26 -2.91 -34.07 12.95
N LEU A 27 -2.52 -32.84 12.60
CA LEU A 27 -3.18 -31.65 13.13
C LEU A 27 -4.61 -31.54 12.58
N PRO A 28 -5.60 -31.29 13.44
CA PRO A 28 -6.98 -31.14 12.99
C PRO A 28 -7.15 -29.86 12.16
N ASP A 29 -8.10 -29.88 11.24
CA ASP A 29 -8.56 -28.67 10.55
C ASP A 29 -9.04 -27.61 11.56
N ASP A 30 -8.68 -26.36 11.31
CA ASP A 30 -9.17 -25.25 12.11
C ASP A 30 -10.53 -24.79 11.57
N HIS A 31 -11.58 -25.15 12.28
CA HIS A 31 -12.96 -24.81 11.88
C HIS A 31 -13.34 -23.35 12.20
N LEU A 32 -12.53 -22.61 12.96
CA LEU A 32 -12.77 -21.20 13.26
C LEU A 32 -12.63 -20.31 12.02
N PHE A 33 -11.80 -20.73 11.04
CA PHE A 33 -11.61 -20.02 9.79
C PHE A 33 -11.76 -20.97 8.61
N PRO A 34 -12.97 -21.15 8.08
CA PRO A 34 -13.23 -22.13 7.00
C PRO A 34 -12.42 -21.85 5.71
N ILE A 35 -11.94 -20.61 5.52
CA ILE A 35 -11.12 -20.20 4.38
C ILE A 35 -9.64 -20.48 4.61
N PHE A 36 -9.17 -20.41 5.87
CA PHE A 36 -7.78 -20.58 6.27
C PHE A 36 -7.65 -21.77 7.23
N LYS A 37 -7.94 -22.96 6.74
CA LYS A 37 -7.82 -24.18 7.54
C LYS A 37 -6.42 -24.32 8.15
N GLY A 38 -6.37 -24.52 9.44
CA GLY A 38 -5.13 -24.71 10.16
C GLY A 38 -4.32 -23.42 10.43
N ILE A 39 -4.87 -22.23 10.24
CA ILE A 39 -4.15 -20.95 10.39
C ILE A 39 -3.45 -20.80 11.73
N ARG A 40 -4.04 -21.27 12.82
CA ARG A 40 -3.44 -21.22 14.15
C ARG A 40 -2.17 -22.09 14.29
N PHE A 41 -1.91 -22.95 13.32
CA PHE A 41 -0.72 -23.81 13.32
C PHE A 41 0.42 -23.26 12.49
N TYR A 42 0.17 -22.24 11.65
CA TYR A 42 1.17 -21.62 10.80
C TYR A 42 1.19 -20.08 10.89
N ASN A 43 0.48 -19.52 11.86
CA ASN A 43 0.53 -18.09 12.17
C ASN A 43 0.83 -17.90 13.66
N HIS A 44 1.90 -17.17 13.98
CA HIS A 44 2.38 -16.94 15.35
C HIS A 44 2.57 -18.23 16.15
N GLY A 45 3.35 -19.17 15.60
CA GLY A 45 3.65 -20.44 16.25
C GLY A 45 4.43 -20.27 17.57
N PRO A 46 4.38 -21.26 18.47
CA PRO A 46 4.93 -21.13 19.83
C PRO A 46 6.46 -20.95 19.89
N HIS A 47 7.18 -21.32 18.84
CA HIS A 47 8.63 -21.25 18.79
C HIS A 47 9.16 -20.21 17.78
N ILE A 48 8.29 -19.41 17.20
CA ILE A 48 8.69 -18.47 16.14
C ILE A 48 9.69 -17.43 16.65
N HIS A 49 9.47 -16.92 17.84
CA HIS A 49 10.35 -15.93 18.48
C HIS A 49 11.73 -16.51 18.78
N GLU A 50 11.81 -17.75 19.27
CA GLU A 50 13.08 -18.45 19.52
C GLU A 50 13.91 -18.55 18.23
N TYR A 51 13.27 -18.92 17.11
CA TYR A 51 13.94 -19.06 15.81
C TYR A 51 14.35 -17.70 15.21
N LEU A 52 13.53 -16.68 15.36
CA LEU A 52 13.85 -15.35 14.86
C LEU A 52 14.99 -14.71 15.66
N GLN A 53 15.00 -14.88 16.98
CA GLN A 53 16.07 -14.40 17.85
C GLN A 53 17.39 -15.16 17.57
N GLU A 54 17.34 -16.47 17.39
CA GLU A 54 18.50 -17.26 16.96
C GLU A 54 19.02 -16.78 15.61
N PHE A 55 18.13 -16.59 14.63
CA PHE A 55 18.50 -16.09 13.32
C PHE A 55 19.10 -14.68 13.37
N ARG A 56 18.55 -13.79 14.19
CA ARG A 56 19.10 -12.44 14.38
C ARG A 56 20.50 -12.52 14.96
N ARG A 57 20.68 -13.18 16.09
CA ARG A 57 21.96 -13.31 16.79
C ARG A 57 23.04 -13.99 15.93
N ASP A 58 22.69 -15.10 15.27
CA ASP A 58 23.68 -15.93 14.60
C ASP A 58 23.98 -15.49 13.18
N VAL A 59 23.06 -14.73 12.55
CA VAL A 59 23.18 -14.31 11.15
C VAL A 59 23.09 -12.80 10.99
N LEU A 60 21.98 -12.17 11.36
CA LEU A 60 21.70 -10.80 10.95
C LEU A 60 22.65 -9.78 11.59
N GLU A 61 23.03 -9.98 12.84
CA GLU A 61 23.96 -9.08 13.56
C GLU A 61 25.38 -9.03 12.94
N ASN A 62 25.71 -10.00 12.08
CA ASN A 62 26.97 -10.01 11.36
C ASN A 62 26.96 -9.15 10.08
N TYR A 63 25.82 -8.55 9.73
CA TYR A 63 25.63 -7.80 8.49
C TYR A 63 24.92 -6.47 8.75
N ASP A 64 25.34 -5.42 8.06
CA ASP A 64 24.58 -4.17 7.98
C ASP A 64 23.39 -4.37 7.02
N CYS A 65 22.31 -4.89 7.55
CA CYS A 65 21.11 -5.23 6.79
C CYS A 65 19.84 -4.81 7.51
N MET A 66 18.80 -4.53 6.74
CA MET A 66 17.45 -4.25 7.22
C MET A 66 16.55 -5.45 6.93
N THR A 67 15.75 -5.83 7.90
CA THR A 67 14.83 -6.96 7.80
C THR A 67 13.38 -6.52 7.73
N ILE A 68 12.61 -7.15 6.84
CA ILE A 68 11.20 -6.87 6.64
C ILE A 68 10.43 -8.18 6.63
N ALA A 69 9.51 -8.34 7.57
CA ALA A 69 8.59 -9.47 7.57
C ALA A 69 7.30 -9.14 6.84
N GLU A 70 6.75 -10.11 6.14
CA GLU A 70 5.38 -10.08 5.65
C GLU A 70 4.52 -10.98 6.53
N ALA A 71 3.53 -10.38 7.19
CA ALA A 71 2.70 -11.08 8.14
C ALA A 71 1.21 -10.82 7.87
N PRO A 72 0.55 -11.69 7.12
CA PRO A 72 -0.90 -11.61 6.95
C PRO A 72 -1.60 -11.80 8.31
N LEU A 73 -2.68 -11.05 8.52
CA LEU A 73 -3.52 -11.09 9.73
C LEU A 73 -2.83 -10.59 11.02
N VAL A 74 -1.64 -10.01 10.95
CA VAL A 74 -0.99 -9.41 12.11
C VAL A 74 -1.74 -8.15 12.56
N THR A 75 -1.90 -8.00 13.87
CA THR A 75 -2.37 -6.74 14.48
C THR A 75 -1.18 -5.89 14.92
N PRO A 76 -1.33 -4.56 15.09
CA PRO A 76 -0.23 -3.74 15.59
C PRO A 76 0.36 -4.23 16.92
N GLN A 77 -0.49 -4.71 17.84
CA GLN A 77 -0.02 -5.27 19.12
C GLN A 77 0.87 -6.50 18.91
N ARG A 78 0.43 -7.43 18.03
CA ARG A 78 1.21 -8.61 17.68
C ARG A 78 2.48 -8.27 16.92
N ALA A 79 2.44 -7.22 16.10
CA ALA A 79 3.63 -6.79 15.38
C ALA A 79 4.74 -6.34 16.33
N LEU A 80 4.39 -5.71 17.44
CA LEU A 80 5.36 -5.29 18.47
C LEU A 80 6.13 -6.46 19.08
N ASP A 81 5.53 -7.65 19.17
CA ASP A 81 6.24 -8.85 19.65
C ASP A 81 7.48 -9.17 18.77
N TYR A 82 7.55 -8.65 17.54
CA TYR A 82 8.62 -8.90 16.57
C TYR A 82 9.51 -7.67 16.30
N ILE A 83 8.91 -6.46 16.32
CA ILE A 83 9.55 -5.24 15.82
C ILE A 83 9.73 -4.14 16.86
N GLU A 84 9.41 -4.41 18.14
CA GLU A 84 9.60 -3.40 19.18
C GLU A 84 11.07 -3.02 19.31
N GLU A 85 11.37 -1.74 19.31
CA GLU A 85 12.72 -1.21 19.47
C GLU A 85 13.26 -1.58 20.85
N SER A 86 14.02 -2.66 20.91
CA SER A 86 14.66 -3.19 22.12
C SER A 86 15.92 -3.98 21.72
N ASP A 87 16.74 -4.33 22.69
CA ASP A 87 17.92 -5.17 22.45
C ASP A 87 17.57 -6.58 21.95
N THR A 88 16.30 -6.93 21.95
CA THR A 88 15.80 -8.26 21.52
C THR A 88 14.87 -8.19 20.32
N ASN A 89 14.84 -7.07 19.58
CA ASN A 89 14.00 -7.00 18.39
C ASN A 89 14.42 -8.09 17.39
N GLU A 90 13.44 -8.70 16.77
CA GLU A 90 13.66 -9.83 15.85
C GLU A 90 13.76 -9.37 14.40
N ILE A 91 12.95 -8.36 14.06
CA ILE A 91 12.72 -7.84 12.71
C ILE A 91 12.63 -6.31 12.80
N ASP A 92 13.12 -5.59 11.81
CA ASP A 92 13.12 -4.12 11.84
C ASP A 92 11.77 -3.50 11.49
N MET A 93 11.01 -4.13 10.59
CA MET A 93 9.65 -3.69 10.25
C MET A 93 8.79 -4.81 9.68
N MET A 94 7.46 -4.59 9.68
CA MET A 94 6.50 -5.59 9.24
C MET A 94 5.49 -5.02 8.24
N ILE A 95 5.29 -5.73 7.12
CA ILE A 95 4.25 -5.44 6.13
C ILE A 95 2.93 -6.03 6.64
N GLN A 96 1.94 -5.17 6.81
CA GLN A 96 0.60 -5.52 7.25
C GLN A 96 -0.37 -5.51 6.05
N PHE A 97 -1.43 -6.33 6.10
CA PHE A 97 -2.40 -6.45 5.02
C PHE A 97 -3.74 -5.72 5.28
N GLN A 98 -3.89 -5.07 6.42
CA GLN A 98 -5.15 -4.41 6.76
C GLN A 98 -5.51 -3.27 5.80
N CYS A 99 -4.52 -2.53 5.31
CA CYS A 99 -4.74 -1.47 4.33
C CYS A 99 -5.20 -2.02 2.97
N MET A 100 -4.85 -3.27 2.65
CA MET A 100 -5.23 -3.92 1.39
C MET A 100 -6.64 -4.50 1.41
N CYS A 101 -7.29 -4.55 2.59
CA CYS A 101 -8.66 -5.06 2.75
C CYS A 101 -9.71 -3.94 2.83
N ALA A 102 -9.43 -2.75 2.33
CA ALA A 102 -10.40 -1.64 2.36
C ALA A 102 -11.60 -1.87 1.41
N ASP A 103 -11.47 -2.73 0.40
CA ASP A 103 -12.48 -3.04 -0.62
C ASP A 103 -12.77 -4.55 -0.77
N CYS A 104 -12.31 -5.36 0.18
CA CYS A 104 -12.59 -6.80 0.20
C CYS A 104 -12.83 -7.29 1.64
N PHE A 105 -13.25 -8.54 1.81
CA PHE A 105 -13.41 -9.15 3.14
C PHE A 105 -12.10 -9.78 3.63
N PHE A 106 -11.64 -10.84 3.01
CA PHE A 106 -10.40 -11.55 3.38
C PHE A 106 -9.43 -11.67 2.22
N THR A 107 -9.98 -11.70 1.00
CA THR A 107 -9.22 -11.78 -0.25
C THR A 107 -9.85 -10.85 -1.27
N ASP A 108 -9.11 -10.44 -2.27
CA ASP A 108 -9.62 -9.60 -3.37
C ASP A 108 -10.79 -10.28 -4.12
N TYR A 109 -10.85 -11.63 -4.09
CA TYR A 109 -11.94 -12.41 -4.70
C TYR A 109 -13.22 -12.44 -3.86
N MET A 110 -13.25 -11.79 -2.70
CA MET A 110 -14.45 -11.50 -1.91
C MET A 110 -14.69 -9.98 -1.89
N PRO A 111 -14.99 -9.36 -3.04
CA PRO A 111 -15.02 -7.92 -3.16
C PRO A 111 -16.21 -7.30 -2.42
N ARG A 112 -16.00 -6.11 -1.92
CA ARG A 112 -17.00 -5.18 -1.39
C ARG A 112 -16.69 -3.77 -1.84
N SER A 113 -17.61 -2.83 -1.63
CA SER A 113 -17.35 -1.43 -1.92
C SER A 113 -16.17 -0.92 -1.10
N PHE A 114 -15.32 -0.10 -1.74
CA PHE A 114 -14.25 0.60 -1.06
C PHE A 114 -14.78 1.38 0.14
N SER A 115 -14.05 1.38 1.23
CA SER A 115 -14.38 2.14 2.42
C SER A 115 -13.17 2.89 2.95
N LEU A 116 -13.21 4.19 2.82
CA LEU A 116 -12.21 5.06 3.40
C LEU A 116 -12.07 4.85 4.92
N LYS A 117 -13.17 4.60 5.63
CA LYS A 117 -13.14 4.31 7.07
C LYS A 117 -12.30 3.08 7.41
N ARG A 118 -12.31 2.05 6.55
CA ARG A 118 -11.47 0.86 6.76
C ARG A 118 -9.99 1.16 6.51
N LEU A 119 -9.68 1.84 5.40
CA LEU A 119 -8.32 2.24 5.07
C LEU A 119 -7.71 3.12 6.17
N ARG A 120 -8.44 4.16 6.60
CA ARG A 120 -8.00 5.05 7.68
C ARG A 120 -7.78 4.30 8.99
N ARG A 121 -8.71 3.40 9.37
CA ARG A 121 -8.56 2.60 10.58
C ARG A 121 -7.27 1.76 10.53
N ALA A 122 -6.95 1.19 9.38
CA ALA A 122 -5.70 0.47 9.20
C ALA A 122 -4.50 1.41 9.44
N PHE A 123 -4.41 2.55 8.76
CA PHE A 123 -3.32 3.48 8.96
C PHE A 123 -3.26 4.04 10.39
N SER A 124 -4.37 4.56 10.91
CA SER A 124 -4.40 5.18 12.24
C SER A 124 -4.01 4.21 13.35
N SER A 125 -4.48 2.96 13.29
CA SER A 125 -4.15 1.98 14.33
C SER A 125 -2.65 1.67 14.34
N TRP A 126 -2.03 1.52 13.18
CA TRP A 126 -0.59 1.27 13.08
C TRP A 126 0.23 2.52 13.45
N GLN A 127 -0.18 3.71 12.99
CA GLN A 127 0.49 4.96 13.39
C GLN A 127 0.46 5.19 14.90
N THR A 128 -0.68 4.92 15.53
CA THR A 128 -0.86 5.20 16.97
C THR A 128 -0.19 4.16 17.87
N GLN A 129 -0.27 2.88 17.48
CA GLN A 129 0.19 1.81 18.37
C GLN A 129 1.68 1.51 18.25
N LEU A 130 2.29 1.86 17.12
CA LEU A 130 3.73 1.74 16.92
C LEU A 130 4.49 3.04 17.28
N ASP A 131 3.80 4.10 17.65
CA ASP A 131 4.45 5.38 17.97
C ASP A 131 5.40 5.24 19.17
N GLY A 132 6.69 5.57 18.96
CA GLY A 132 7.74 5.42 19.97
C GLY A 132 8.13 3.98 20.32
N ARG A 133 7.61 2.97 19.60
CA ARG A 133 7.84 1.55 19.91
C ARG A 133 8.32 0.71 18.72
N GLY A 134 8.02 1.12 17.50
CA GLY A 134 8.38 0.38 16.32
C GLY A 134 8.20 1.19 15.03
N TRP A 135 8.56 0.59 13.89
CA TRP A 135 8.60 1.28 12.60
C TRP A 135 7.62 0.66 11.59
N ASN A 136 6.86 1.53 10.90
CA ASN A 136 5.87 1.07 9.91
C ASN A 136 6.46 0.82 8.53
N ALA A 137 6.03 -0.25 7.86
CA ALA A 137 6.07 -0.39 6.42
C ALA A 137 4.78 0.20 5.82
N LEU A 138 4.90 1.24 5.00
CA LEU A 138 3.78 1.96 4.41
C LEU A 138 3.65 1.61 2.93
N TYR A 139 2.50 1.15 2.48
CA TYR A 139 2.26 0.83 1.08
C TYR A 139 0.77 0.87 0.74
N LEU A 140 0.47 0.97 -0.55
CA LEU A 140 -0.89 0.89 -1.10
C LEU A 140 -1.00 -0.08 -2.27
N GLU A 141 0.13 -0.59 -2.77
CA GLU A 141 0.19 -1.48 -3.92
C GLU A 141 1.35 -2.45 -3.76
N ASN A 142 1.19 -3.69 -4.22
CA ASN A 142 2.23 -4.70 -4.32
C ASN A 142 1.89 -5.71 -5.43
N HIS A 143 2.72 -6.74 -5.59
CA HIS A 143 2.57 -7.78 -6.62
C HIS A 143 1.45 -8.80 -6.34
N ASP A 144 0.82 -8.75 -5.19
CA ASP A 144 -0.23 -9.70 -4.76
C ASP A 144 -1.65 -9.10 -4.79
N HIS A 145 -1.77 -7.82 -5.20
CA HIS A 145 -3.06 -7.12 -5.28
C HIS A 145 -3.18 -6.36 -6.61
N PRO A 146 -4.39 -6.11 -7.10
CA PRO A 146 -4.62 -5.26 -8.26
C PRO A 146 -4.15 -3.81 -8.01
N ARG A 147 -4.03 -3.03 -9.09
CA ARG A 147 -3.53 -1.65 -9.08
C ARG A 147 -4.39 -0.73 -8.20
N VAL A 148 -3.74 0.07 -7.36
CA VAL A 148 -4.40 0.89 -6.34
C VAL A 148 -5.33 1.96 -6.93
N ILE A 149 -5.00 2.55 -8.06
CA ILE A 149 -5.88 3.54 -8.75
C ILE A 149 -7.21 2.90 -9.13
N SER A 150 -7.18 1.67 -9.65
CA SER A 150 -8.39 0.93 -10.01
C SER A 150 -9.20 0.45 -8.82
N ARG A 151 -8.60 0.36 -7.64
CA ARG A 151 -9.25 -0.10 -6.39
C ARG A 151 -9.76 1.04 -5.52
N TYR A 152 -8.90 1.99 -5.20
CA TYR A 152 -9.11 3.04 -4.18
C TYR A 152 -9.17 4.43 -4.78
N GLY A 153 -8.70 4.60 -6.01
CA GLY A 153 -8.77 5.82 -6.78
C GLY A 153 -9.91 5.84 -7.79
N SER A 154 -9.65 6.46 -8.93
CA SER A 154 -10.56 6.53 -10.07
C SER A 154 -9.75 6.54 -11.36
N GLU A 155 -10.07 5.64 -12.27
CA GLU A 155 -9.45 5.67 -13.60
C GLU A 155 -9.90 6.88 -14.43
N GLN A 156 -11.11 7.39 -14.18
CA GLN A 156 -11.62 8.63 -14.79
C GLN A 156 -10.84 9.87 -14.32
N TYR A 157 -10.49 9.91 -13.04
CA TYR A 157 -9.66 10.94 -12.41
C TYR A 157 -8.30 10.34 -12.05
N ARG A 158 -7.66 9.65 -13.03
CA ARG A 158 -6.44 8.88 -12.79
C ARG A 158 -5.32 9.73 -12.20
N VAL A 159 -5.08 10.89 -12.76
CA VAL A 159 -3.99 11.77 -12.36
C VAL A 159 -4.25 12.33 -10.96
N GLU A 160 -5.44 12.89 -10.75
CA GLU A 160 -5.82 13.51 -9.48
C GLU A 160 -5.85 12.48 -8.36
N SER A 161 -6.49 11.32 -8.60
CA SER A 161 -6.58 10.26 -7.60
C SER A 161 -5.23 9.58 -7.33
N GLY A 162 -4.39 9.40 -8.33
CA GLY A 162 -3.04 8.87 -8.16
C GLY A 162 -2.16 9.77 -7.29
N LYS A 163 -2.20 11.08 -7.51
CA LYS A 163 -1.52 12.08 -6.68
C LYS A 163 -2.09 12.14 -5.26
N MET A 164 -3.42 12.09 -5.10
CA MET A 164 -4.08 12.06 -3.80
C MET A 164 -3.70 10.80 -3.00
N LEU A 165 -3.70 9.63 -3.65
CA LEU A 165 -3.27 8.38 -3.03
C LEU A 165 -1.81 8.47 -2.55
N ALA A 166 -0.90 9.06 -3.33
CA ALA A 166 0.48 9.31 -2.91
C ALA A 166 0.54 10.14 -1.63
N VAL A 167 -0.19 11.26 -1.57
CA VAL A 167 -0.23 12.15 -0.40
C VAL A 167 -0.79 11.41 0.83
N SER A 168 -1.78 10.56 0.65
CA SER A 168 -2.50 9.91 1.75
C SER A 168 -1.59 9.07 2.66
N TYR A 169 -0.48 8.52 2.15
CA TYR A 169 0.42 7.67 2.95
C TYR A 169 1.88 8.15 3.03
N LEU A 170 2.36 8.94 2.05
CA LEU A 170 3.75 9.37 2.03
C LEU A 170 4.13 10.29 3.21
N PHE A 171 3.19 10.94 3.85
CA PHE A 171 3.45 11.80 5.02
C PHE A 171 3.15 11.13 6.37
N LEU A 172 2.89 9.83 6.39
CA LEU A 172 2.83 9.02 7.59
C LEU A 172 4.23 8.62 8.08
N LYS A 173 4.37 8.29 9.37
CA LYS A 173 5.62 7.75 9.95
C LYS A 173 5.82 6.32 9.49
N GLY A 174 7.00 6.03 8.97
CA GLY A 174 7.38 4.70 8.48
C GLY A 174 8.15 4.76 7.16
N THR A 175 8.53 3.62 6.60
CA THR A 175 9.18 3.51 5.31
C THR A 175 8.15 3.29 4.20
N PRO A 176 7.99 4.22 3.25
CA PRO A 176 7.07 4.01 2.13
C PRO A 176 7.68 3.07 1.09
N PHE A 177 6.88 2.08 0.68
CA PHE A 177 7.15 1.19 -0.42
C PHE A 177 6.29 1.61 -1.61
N ILE A 178 6.92 1.89 -2.72
CA ILE A 178 6.27 2.28 -3.97
C ILE A 178 6.45 1.11 -4.94
N TYR A 179 5.35 0.49 -5.31
CA TYR A 179 5.39 -0.63 -6.25
C TYR A 179 5.59 -0.14 -7.68
N GLN A 180 6.35 -0.88 -8.48
CA GLN A 180 6.64 -0.55 -9.88
C GLN A 180 5.35 -0.26 -10.67
N GLY A 181 5.26 0.90 -11.30
CA GLY A 181 4.09 1.34 -12.04
C GLY A 181 3.11 2.18 -11.24
N GLN A 182 3.14 2.12 -9.91
CA GLN A 182 2.31 2.97 -9.04
C GLN A 182 2.68 4.44 -9.23
N GLU A 183 3.97 4.75 -9.34
CA GLU A 183 4.52 6.09 -9.42
C GLU A 183 4.15 6.87 -10.68
N PHE A 184 3.71 6.19 -11.74
CA PHE A 184 3.19 6.85 -12.95
C PHE A 184 1.74 6.45 -13.28
N GLY A 185 1.11 5.70 -12.37
CA GLY A 185 -0.33 5.47 -12.36
C GLY A 185 -0.81 4.39 -13.32
N MET A 186 -0.13 3.23 -13.37
CA MET A 186 -0.66 2.05 -14.03
C MET A 186 -2.00 1.63 -13.43
N THR A 187 -2.89 1.14 -14.28
CA THR A 187 -4.24 0.67 -13.91
C THR A 187 -4.39 -0.82 -14.15
N ASN A 188 -5.51 -1.40 -13.72
CA ASN A 188 -5.76 -2.83 -13.93
C ASN A 188 -5.77 -3.20 -15.41
N TRP A 189 -5.23 -4.36 -15.71
CA TRP A 189 -5.34 -5.01 -17.00
C TRP A 189 -6.72 -5.68 -17.14
N ARG A 190 -7.34 -5.54 -18.31
CA ARG A 190 -8.69 -6.04 -18.57
C ARG A 190 -8.74 -6.84 -19.87
N PRO A 191 -8.30 -8.10 -19.87
CA PRO A 191 -8.34 -8.96 -21.03
C PRO A 191 -9.79 -9.36 -21.38
N GLU A 192 -10.00 -9.77 -22.63
CA GLU A 192 -11.32 -10.14 -23.16
C GLU A 192 -11.79 -11.54 -22.71
N SER A 193 -10.90 -12.41 -22.23
CA SER A 193 -11.20 -13.78 -21.82
C SER A 193 -10.52 -14.17 -20.51
N THR A 194 -11.22 -15.00 -19.73
CA THR A 194 -10.66 -15.59 -18.49
C THR A 194 -9.46 -16.50 -18.75
N SER A 195 -9.31 -17.04 -19.97
CA SER A 195 -8.18 -17.90 -20.36
C SER A 195 -6.84 -17.14 -20.43
N MET A 196 -6.88 -15.82 -20.56
CA MET A 196 -5.68 -14.98 -20.63
C MET A 196 -5.01 -14.76 -19.27
N TYR A 197 -5.70 -15.02 -18.17
CA TYR A 197 -5.11 -14.91 -16.84
C TYR A 197 -4.16 -16.06 -16.54
N GLU A 198 -2.99 -15.75 -15.98
CA GLU A 198 -1.93 -16.72 -15.67
C GLU A 198 -1.90 -17.09 -14.17
N ASP A 199 -2.37 -16.21 -13.29
CA ASP A 199 -2.35 -16.46 -11.86
C ASP A 199 -3.26 -17.65 -11.48
N VAL A 200 -2.65 -18.65 -10.87
CA VAL A 200 -3.35 -19.87 -10.44
C VAL A 200 -4.48 -19.58 -9.46
N GLN A 201 -4.29 -18.60 -8.56
CA GLN A 201 -5.34 -18.21 -7.63
C GLN A 201 -6.54 -17.63 -8.38
N THR A 202 -6.32 -16.77 -9.37
CA THR A 202 -7.37 -16.21 -10.24
C THR A 202 -8.10 -17.31 -10.99
N ARG A 203 -7.38 -18.17 -11.69
CA ARG A 203 -7.94 -19.23 -12.55
C ARG A 203 -8.81 -20.23 -11.80
N ASN A 204 -8.55 -20.44 -10.52
CA ASN A 204 -9.30 -21.37 -9.67
C ASN A 204 -10.53 -20.74 -8.98
N GLN A 205 -10.79 -19.43 -9.20
CA GLN A 205 -11.98 -18.80 -8.60
C GLN A 205 -13.24 -19.12 -9.38
N HIS A 206 -14.20 -19.71 -8.69
CA HIS A 206 -15.57 -19.95 -9.17
C HIS A 206 -15.63 -20.60 -10.58
N PRO A 207 -15.02 -21.78 -10.79
CA PRO A 207 -14.97 -22.41 -12.11
C PRO A 207 -16.35 -22.68 -12.70
N ASP A 208 -17.37 -22.86 -11.83
CA ASP A 208 -18.77 -23.15 -12.22
C ASP A 208 -19.58 -21.89 -12.58
N TRP A 209 -18.99 -20.68 -12.44
CA TRP A 209 -19.70 -19.46 -12.82
C TRP A 209 -19.63 -19.23 -14.34
N PRO A 210 -20.64 -18.55 -14.93
CA PRO A 210 -20.55 -18.06 -16.30
C PRO A 210 -19.30 -17.21 -16.50
N GLU A 211 -18.70 -17.32 -17.71
CA GLU A 211 -17.44 -16.64 -18.03
C GLU A 211 -17.50 -15.14 -17.81
N GLU A 212 -18.58 -14.48 -18.24
CA GLU A 212 -18.79 -13.05 -18.06
C GLU A 212 -18.69 -12.64 -16.58
N LYS A 213 -19.32 -13.42 -15.69
CA LYS A 213 -19.28 -13.15 -14.25
C LYS A 213 -17.88 -13.37 -13.66
N ARG A 214 -17.18 -14.42 -14.11
CA ARG A 214 -15.78 -14.65 -13.72
C ARG A 214 -14.88 -13.53 -14.21
N LEU A 215 -15.03 -13.13 -15.47
CA LEU A 215 -14.25 -12.08 -16.09
C LEU A 215 -14.41 -10.75 -15.34
N ALA A 216 -15.65 -10.37 -14.98
CA ALA A 216 -15.92 -9.18 -14.18
C ALA A 216 -15.21 -9.23 -12.79
N LEU A 217 -15.21 -10.41 -12.15
CA LEU A 217 -14.46 -10.60 -10.89
C LEU A 217 -12.95 -10.49 -11.10
N TYR A 218 -12.43 -11.13 -12.15
CA TYR A 218 -10.99 -11.17 -12.43
C TYR A 218 -10.44 -9.78 -12.80
N HIS A 219 -11.17 -8.98 -13.59
CA HIS A 219 -10.82 -7.58 -13.88
C HIS A 219 -10.64 -6.75 -12.62
N ARG A 220 -11.38 -7.07 -11.57
CA ARG A 220 -11.33 -6.35 -10.31
C ARG A 220 -10.28 -6.91 -9.34
N ALA A 221 -10.13 -8.24 -9.30
CA ALA A 221 -9.49 -8.93 -8.18
C ALA A 221 -8.15 -9.57 -8.53
N SER A 222 -7.86 -9.78 -9.84
CA SER A 222 -6.67 -10.51 -10.23
C SER A 222 -5.40 -9.70 -9.99
N ARG A 223 -4.46 -10.32 -9.31
CA ARG A 223 -3.10 -9.79 -9.13
C ARG A 223 -2.26 -9.78 -10.40
N ASP A 224 -2.70 -10.44 -11.48
CA ASP A 224 -2.08 -10.32 -12.78
C ASP A 224 -2.02 -8.88 -13.28
N SER A 225 -2.99 -8.04 -12.89
CA SER A 225 -2.98 -6.60 -13.16
C SER A 225 -1.73 -5.88 -12.62
N ALA A 226 -1.18 -6.34 -11.50
CA ALA A 226 0.05 -5.81 -10.94
C ALA A 226 1.32 -6.45 -11.52
N ARG A 227 1.17 -7.52 -12.31
CA ARG A 227 2.28 -8.31 -12.87
C ARG A 227 2.49 -8.12 -14.36
N THR A 228 1.66 -7.30 -15.01
CA THR A 228 1.90 -6.86 -16.38
C THR A 228 3.25 -6.15 -16.48
N PRO A 229 3.96 -6.26 -17.63
CA PRO A 229 5.19 -5.53 -17.87
C PRO A 229 5.05 -4.04 -17.59
N VAL A 230 6.11 -3.44 -17.04
CA VAL A 230 6.17 -1.98 -16.83
C VAL A 230 6.13 -1.27 -18.19
N GLN A 231 5.29 -0.27 -18.30
CA GLN A 231 5.05 0.50 -19.51
C GLN A 231 6.07 1.63 -19.61
N TRP A 232 7.17 1.39 -20.34
CA TRP A 232 8.26 2.35 -20.46
C TRP A 232 8.00 3.42 -21.52
N THR A 233 7.48 3.01 -22.68
CA THR A 233 7.20 3.89 -23.83
C THR A 233 5.90 3.50 -24.52
N ASP A 234 5.46 4.26 -25.49
CA ASP A 234 4.36 3.91 -26.41
C ASP A 234 4.78 3.00 -27.58
N GLY A 235 6.04 2.57 -27.62
CA GLY A 235 6.60 1.66 -28.61
C GLY A 235 6.11 0.22 -28.47
N GLU A 236 6.63 -0.66 -29.32
CA GLU A 236 6.29 -2.08 -29.33
C GLU A 236 6.58 -2.70 -27.95
N HIS A 237 5.67 -3.55 -27.48
CA HIS A 237 5.72 -4.18 -26.15
C HIS A 237 5.91 -3.18 -24.99
N ALA A 238 5.39 -1.95 -25.14
CA ALA A 238 5.56 -0.86 -24.18
C ALA A 238 7.03 -0.51 -23.89
N GLY A 239 7.94 -0.79 -24.82
CA GLY A 239 9.39 -0.62 -24.60
C GLY A 239 9.99 -1.56 -23.57
N PHE A 240 9.25 -2.57 -23.10
CA PHE A 240 9.70 -3.48 -22.05
C PHE A 240 10.71 -4.51 -22.56
N THR A 241 10.54 -5.01 -23.80
CA THR A 241 11.41 -6.02 -24.42
C THR A 241 11.39 -5.90 -25.94
N THR A 242 12.46 -6.33 -26.58
CA THR A 242 12.53 -6.51 -28.04
C THR A 242 12.11 -7.92 -28.49
N GLY A 243 11.90 -8.84 -27.53
CA GLY A 243 11.38 -10.19 -27.77
C GLY A 243 9.90 -10.28 -27.38
N THR A 244 9.36 -11.50 -27.41
CA THR A 244 7.99 -11.76 -26.95
C THR A 244 7.92 -11.63 -25.42
N PRO A 245 7.08 -10.74 -24.87
CA PRO A 245 6.89 -10.67 -23.43
C PRO A 245 6.34 -11.99 -22.88
N TRP A 246 6.82 -12.42 -21.73
CA TRP A 246 6.32 -13.63 -21.06
C TRP A 246 4.89 -13.46 -20.51
N PHE A 247 4.45 -12.20 -20.34
CA PHE A 247 3.13 -11.82 -19.86
C PHE A 247 2.53 -10.72 -20.77
N TYR A 248 1.22 -10.63 -20.80
CA TYR A 248 0.53 -9.64 -21.62
C TYR A 248 0.83 -8.21 -21.18
N VAL A 249 1.13 -7.35 -22.13
CA VAL A 249 1.25 -5.90 -21.90
C VAL A 249 -0.16 -5.30 -21.80
N ASN A 250 -0.38 -4.43 -20.84
CA ASN A 250 -1.64 -3.71 -20.73
C ASN A 250 -1.75 -2.70 -21.90
N GLU A 251 -2.80 -2.79 -22.70
CA GLU A 251 -2.96 -2.04 -23.96
C GLU A 251 -2.97 -0.52 -23.78
N ASN A 252 -3.27 -0.04 -22.57
CA ASN A 252 -3.24 1.38 -22.25
C ASN A 252 -1.82 1.99 -22.17
N TYR A 253 -0.79 1.23 -22.46
CA TYR A 253 0.59 1.73 -22.50
C TYR A 253 0.81 2.85 -23.54
N LYS A 254 -0.07 2.95 -24.51
CA LYS A 254 -0.05 4.07 -25.48
C LYS A 254 -0.25 5.43 -24.82
N ASP A 255 -1.04 5.48 -23.73
CA ASP A 255 -1.41 6.69 -23.01
C ASP A 255 -0.79 6.77 -21.62
N ILE A 256 -0.40 5.63 -21.05
CA ILE A 256 0.15 5.52 -19.69
C ILE A 256 1.51 4.86 -19.77
N ASN A 257 2.57 5.65 -19.78
CA ASN A 257 3.94 5.13 -19.81
C ASN A 257 4.92 6.11 -19.13
N VAL A 258 6.12 5.59 -18.83
CA VAL A 258 7.15 6.36 -18.13
C VAL A 258 7.65 7.53 -18.96
N GLU A 259 7.85 7.34 -20.28
CA GLU A 259 8.38 8.38 -21.16
C GLU A 259 7.49 9.62 -21.17
N GLN A 260 6.18 9.44 -21.39
CA GLN A 260 5.21 10.54 -21.33
C GLN A 260 5.15 11.16 -19.94
N ALA A 261 5.16 10.32 -18.88
CA ALA A 261 5.12 10.81 -17.51
C ALA A 261 6.38 11.62 -17.12
N LEU A 262 7.53 11.34 -17.70
CA LEU A 262 8.75 12.13 -17.48
C LEU A 262 8.68 13.52 -18.13
N HIS A 263 8.06 13.64 -19.30
CA HIS A 263 7.96 14.89 -20.04
C HIS A 263 6.82 15.80 -19.54
N ASP A 264 5.80 15.24 -18.87
CA ASP A 264 4.71 16.01 -18.30
C ASP A 264 5.07 16.49 -16.87
N PRO A 265 5.28 17.81 -16.64
CA PRO A 265 5.61 18.34 -15.31
C PRO A 265 4.53 18.10 -14.27
N ASP A 266 3.27 17.89 -14.72
CA ASP A 266 2.10 17.65 -13.88
C ASP A 266 1.71 16.16 -13.79
N SER A 267 2.54 15.26 -14.29
CA SER A 267 2.34 13.83 -14.18
C SER A 267 2.33 13.34 -12.73
N ILE A 268 1.76 12.14 -12.54
CA ILE A 268 1.83 11.42 -11.26
C ILE A 268 3.31 11.18 -10.88
N LEU A 269 4.16 10.80 -11.85
CA LEU A 269 5.59 10.52 -11.61
C LEU A 269 6.34 11.74 -11.07
N ASN A 270 6.17 12.90 -11.71
CA ASN A 270 6.82 14.12 -11.26
C ASN A 270 6.25 14.62 -9.93
N PHE A 271 4.97 14.35 -9.66
CA PHE A 271 4.38 14.60 -8.36
C PHE A 271 4.96 13.69 -7.25
N TYR A 272 5.14 12.38 -7.51
CA TYR A 272 5.83 11.47 -6.57
C TYR A 272 7.24 11.95 -6.25
N LYS A 273 8.02 12.40 -7.25
CA LYS A 273 9.35 12.98 -7.01
C LYS A 273 9.31 14.17 -6.06
N LYS A 274 8.36 15.11 -6.30
CA LYS A 274 8.15 16.28 -5.43
C LYS A 274 7.75 15.85 -4.01
N ALA A 275 6.79 14.93 -3.87
CA ALA A 275 6.30 14.46 -2.57
C ALA A 275 7.39 13.72 -1.78
N ILE A 276 8.21 12.89 -2.43
CA ILE A 276 9.32 12.17 -1.79
C ILE A 276 10.41 13.14 -1.35
N ALA A 277 10.77 14.10 -2.18
CA ALA A 277 11.75 15.14 -1.82
C ALA A 277 11.27 15.93 -0.60
N LEU A 278 10.00 16.35 -0.61
CA LEU A 278 9.37 17.05 0.51
C LEU A 278 9.37 16.20 1.78
N ARG A 279 8.93 14.94 1.70
CA ARG A 279 8.97 14.00 2.83
C ARG A 279 10.35 13.92 3.47
N LYS A 280 11.41 13.81 2.64
CA LYS A 280 12.79 13.69 3.12
C LYS A 280 13.29 14.97 3.81
N SER A 281 12.77 16.12 3.43
CA SER A 281 13.16 17.42 4.00
C SER A 281 12.43 17.79 5.29
N LEU A 282 11.38 17.04 5.69
CA LEU A 282 10.52 17.37 6.81
C LEU A 282 10.74 16.42 8.00
N PRO A 283 11.48 16.81 9.04
CA PRO A 283 11.67 16.01 10.26
C PRO A 283 10.35 15.60 10.92
N VAL A 284 9.34 16.47 10.88
CA VAL A 284 8.01 16.21 11.45
C VAL A 284 7.33 14.95 10.88
N VAL A 285 7.66 14.54 9.66
CA VAL A 285 7.12 13.30 9.09
C VAL A 285 7.73 12.07 9.76
N ARG A 286 9.02 12.12 10.13
CA ARG A 286 9.71 11.03 10.81
C ARG A 286 9.42 11.02 12.31
N ASP A 287 9.50 12.18 12.94
CA ASP A 287 9.59 12.30 14.40
C ASP A 287 8.28 12.76 15.06
N GLY A 288 7.36 13.37 14.28
CA GLY A 288 6.13 13.93 14.81
C GLY A 288 5.14 12.87 15.32
N SER A 289 4.33 13.23 16.29
CA SER A 289 3.17 12.46 16.72
C SER A 289 2.10 12.41 15.63
N TYR A 290 1.17 11.47 15.71
CA TYR A 290 0.07 11.32 14.78
C TYR A 290 -1.28 11.68 15.41
N GLN A 291 -2.04 12.52 14.72
CA GLN A 291 -3.40 12.84 15.11
C GLN A 291 -4.33 12.79 13.91
N GLU A 292 -5.38 11.97 13.97
CA GLU A 292 -6.43 11.90 12.93
C GLU A 292 -7.59 12.82 13.24
N TYR A 293 -8.04 13.54 12.21
CA TYR A 293 -9.27 14.35 12.21
C TYR A 293 -10.32 13.74 11.28
N TYR A 294 -11.56 14.24 11.31
CA TYR A 294 -12.63 13.76 10.42
C TYR A 294 -12.92 12.26 10.53
N ARG A 295 -12.72 11.65 11.71
CA ARG A 295 -12.91 10.22 11.95
C ARG A 295 -14.29 9.67 11.52
N GLY A 296 -15.32 10.51 11.49
CA GLY A 296 -16.67 10.17 11.03
C GLY A 296 -16.85 10.21 9.51
N SER A 297 -15.98 10.91 8.77
CA SER A 297 -16.12 11.08 7.32
C SER A 297 -15.86 9.78 6.56
N ASP A 298 -16.60 9.55 5.51
CA ASP A 298 -16.39 8.49 4.52
C ASP A 298 -15.74 9.01 3.21
N LYS A 299 -15.39 10.31 3.20
CA LYS A 299 -14.88 11.02 2.02
C LYS A 299 -13.57 11.74 2.24
N LEU A 300 -13.29 12.21 3.48
CA LEU A 300 -12.08 12.94 3.81
C LEU A 300 -11.17 12.11 4.73
N TYR A 301 -9.91 12.03 4.35
CA TYR A 301 -8.83 11.59 5.23
C TYR A 301 -7.97 12.79 5.58
N VAL A 302 -8.01 13.17 6.86
CA VAL A 302 -7.30 14.33 7.38
C VAL A 302 -6.50 13.91 8.60
N TYR A 303 -5.21 14.19 8.60
CA TYR A 303 -4.35 13.91 9.74
C TYR A 303 -3.27 14.97 9.90
N ALA A 304 -2.75 15.08 11.10
CA ALA A 304 -1.62 15.93 11.41
C ALA A 304 -0.42 15.10 11.91
N ARG A 305 0.76 15.65 11.67
CA ARG A 305 2.01 15.27 12.32
C ARG A 305 2.50 16.47 13.11
N GLU A 306 2.96 16.27 14.34
CA GLU A 306 3.34 17.39 15.20
C GLU A 306 4.59 17.06 16.01
N THR A 307 5.58 17.96 15.97
CA THR A 307 6.72 18.07 16.88
C THR A 307 6.56 19.34 17.71
N LYS A 308 7.55 19.69 18.53
CA LYS A 308 7.56 20.97 19.25
C LYS A 308 7.72 22.17 18.30
N GLU A 309 8.43 21.96 17.19
CA GLU A 309 8.83 23.02 16.24
C GLU A 309 7.91 23.09 15.02
N GLN A 310 7.30 21.99 14.62
CA GLN A 310 6.58 21.90 13.35
C GLN A 310 5.22 21.21 13.51
N LYS A 311 4.23 21.71 12.75
CA LYS A 311 2.90 21.06 12.58
C LYS A 311 2.63 20.88 11.11
N LEU A 312 2.47 19.63 10.68
CA LEU A 312 2.08 19.26 9.32
C LEU A 312 0.61 18.85 9.31
N LEU A 313 -0.19 19.42 8.42
CA LEU A 313 -1.58 19.02 8.18
C LEU A 313 -1.71 18.45 6.78
N VAL A 314 -2.25 17.24 6.68
CA VAL A 314 -2.51 16.54 5.41
C VAL A 314 -4.00 16.37 5.23
N ILE A 315 -4.51 16.75 4.07
CA ILE A 315 -5.93 16.72 3.69
C ILE A 315 -6.05 15.94 2.38
N CYS A 316 -6.85 14.86 2.35
CA CYS A 316 -7.10 14.05 1.16
C CYS A 316 -8.60 13.82 0.98
N SER A 317 -9.13 14.16 -0.20
CA SER A 317 -10.49 13.85 -0.61
C SER A 317 -10.52 12.55 -1.41
N PHE A 318 -11.25 11.53 -0.94
CA PHE A 318 -11.40 10.23 -1.59
C PHE A 318 -12.72 10.16 -2.39
N THR A 319 -13.10 11.24 -3.04
CA THR A 319 -14.32 11.31 -3.83
C THR A 319 -14.19 12.30 -4.97
N ASP A 320 -14.93 12.06 -6.04
CA ASP A 320 -15.09 12.96 -7.18
C ASP A 320 -16.06 14.13 -6.91
N LYS A 321 -16.79 14.07 -5.78
CA LYS A 321 -17.79 15.08 -5.42
C LYS A 321 -17.21 16.12 -4.47
N PRO A 322 -17.61 17.39 -4.60
CA PRO A 322 -17.22 18.42 -3.65
C PRO A 322 -17.64 18.07 -2.22
N VAL A 323 -16.71 18.19 -1.30
CA VAL A 323 -16.95 18.01 0.14
C VAL A 323 -16.47 19.26 0.88
N ARG A 324 -17.29 19.76 1.78
CA ARG A 324 -16.87 20.89 2.63
C ARG A 324 -15.82 20.41 3.63
N PHE A 325 -14.64 21.01 3.53
CA PHE A 325 -13.61 20.94 4.53
C PHE A 325 -13.69 22.19 5.43
N GLN A 326 -13.46 22.03 6.71
CA GLN A 326 -13.26 23.08 7.70
C GLN A 326 -12.01 22.74 8.50
N ALA A 327 -11.05 23.65 8.59
CA ALA A 327 -9.84 23.42 9.38
C ALA A 327 -10.19 23.02 10.82
N PRO A 328 -9.52 21.99 11.38
CA PRO A 328 -9.69 21.68 12.81
C PRO A 328 -9.38 22.89 13.68
N TYR A 329 -10.00 22.98 14.84
CA TYR A 329 -9.96 24.18 15.70
C TYR A 329 -8.54 24.67 16.08
N ASN A 330 -7.57 23.78 16.04
CA ASN A 330 -6.16 24.06 16.35
C ASN A 330 -5.30 24.38 15.12
N PHE A 331 -5.93 24.58 13.95
CA PHE A 331 -5.24 24.95 12.71
C PHE A 331 -5.90 26.19 12.08
N SER A 332 -5.05 27.10 11.62
CA SER A 332 -5.41 28.22 10.75
C SER A 332 -4.62 28.11 9.47
N LEU A 333 -5.26 27.78 8.35
CA LEU A 333 -4.56 27.56 7.08
C LEU A 333 -3.89 28.82 6.55
N GLY A 334 -4.42 30.01 6.89
CA GLY A 334 -3.80 31.29 6.56
C GLY A 334 -2.44 31.53 7.24
N ASP A 335 -2.20 30.84 8.38
CA ASP A 335 -0.93 30.91 9.11
C ASP A 335 0.04 29.77 8.73
N MET A 336 -0.38 28.88 7.81
CA MET A 336 0.39 27.73 7.37
C MET A 336 0.85 27.89 5.92
N LYS A 337 2.02 27.38 5.61
CA LYS A 337 2.53 27.33 4.24
C LYS A 337 1.97 26.11 3.52
N LEU A 338 1.30 26.31 2.38
CA LEU A 338 0.96 25.21 1.47
C LEU A 338 2.22 24.69 0.78
N LEU A 339 2.59 23.45 1.09
CA LEU A 339 3.81 22.82 0.55
C LEU A 339 3.56 21.99 -0.70
N LEU A 340 2.40 21.30 -0.76
CA LEU A 340 2.06 20.42 -1.87
C LEU A 340 0.55 20.39 -2.07
N THR A 341 0.13 20.43 -3.32
CA THR A 341 -1.24 20.18 -3.75
C THR A 341 -1.24 19.56 -5.14
N ASN A 342 -2.27 18.79 -5.46
CA ASN A 342 -2.46 18.21 -6.79
C ASN A 342 -3.30 19.08 -7.74
N TYR A 343 -3.57 20.33 -7.34
CA TYR A 343 -4.32 21.30 -8.14
C TYR A 343 -3.72 22.69 -8.07
N ASP A 344 -3.71 23.40 -9.20
CA ASP A 344 -3.32 24.81 -9.26
C ASP A 344 -4.39 25.75 -8.70
N GLY A 345 -4.00 26.99 -8.40
CA GLY A 345 -4.92 28.04 -7.94
C GLY A 345 -5.60 27.72 -6.60
N THR A 346 -4.94 26.97 -5.75
CA THR A 346 -5.45 26.61 -4.42
C THR A 346 -5.42 27.82 -3.50
N ARG A 347 -6.59 28.18 -2.88
CA ARG A 347 -6.70 29.23 -1.89
C ARG A 347 -6.51 28.69 -0.48
N GLU A 348 -5.86 29.49 0.37
CA GLU A 348 -5.55 29.13 1.76
C GLU A 348 -6.65 29.62 2.73
N GLU A 349 -7.87 29.11 2.52
CA GLU A 349 -9.03 29.44 3.35
C GLU A 349 -9.27 28.29 4.35
N ASN A 350 -9.60 28.64 5.60
CA ASN A 350 -9.91 27.65 6.65
C ASN A 350 -11.14 26.79 6.33
N SER A 351 -11.98 27.22 5.39
CA SER A 351 -13.12 26.45 4.91
C SER A 351 -13.21 26.55 3.38
N PHE A 352 -13.26 25.38 2.72
CA PHE A 352 -13.40 25.31 1.27
C PHE A 352 -14.18 24.06 0.84
N LEU A 353 -14.62 24.03 -0.41
CA LEU A 353 -15.11 22.81 -1.05
C LEU A 353 -13.96 22.13 -1.78
N THR A 354 -13.75 20.84 -1.50
CA THR A 354 -12.73 20.06 -2.21
C THR A 354 -13.12 19.85 -3.65
N ARG A 355 -12.10 19.80 -4.53
CA ARG A 355 -12.21 19.33 -5.91
C ARG A 355 -12.13 17.78 -5.93
N PRO A 356 -12.45 17.12 -7.07
CA PRO A 356 -12.33 15.67 -7.20
C PRO A 356 -10.94 15.16 -6.79
N TYR A 357 -10.87 14.25 -5.83
CA TYR A 357 -9.61 13.66 -5.34
C TYR A 357 -8.53 14.69 -4.97
N GLU A 358 -8.93 15.82 -4.41
CA GLU A 358 -7.99 16.88 -3.99
C GLU A 358 -7.16 16.46 -2.79
N ALA A 359 -5.86 16.79 -2.85
CA ALA A 359 -4.93 16.60 -1.75
C ALA A 359 -4.14 17.89 -1.47
N ARG A 360 -3.92 18.18 -0.19
CA ARG A 360 -3.15 19.34 0.27
C ARG A 360 -2.27 18.96 1.46
N VAL A 361 -1.07 19.51 1.48
CA VAL A 361 -0.11 19.37 2.59
C VAL A 361 0.30 20.76 3.04
N TYR A 362 0.02 21.10 4.29
CA TYR A 362 0.37 22.36 4.92
C TYR A 362 1.38 22.17 6.03
N LEU A 363 2.27 23.17 6.21
CA LEU A 363 3.25 23.21 7.28
C LEU A 363 3.13 24.53 8.04
N TYR A 364 3.18 24.43 9.37
CA TYR A 364 3.43 25.53 10.31
C TYR A 364 4.79 25.29 10.96
N GLU A 365 5.65 26.33 10.98
CA GLU A 365 7.00 26.38 11.61
C GLU A 365 7.04 27.35 12.77
#